data_4a499d480683937c7f65fea3ec5a4a15
#
_entry.id   4a499d480683937c7f65fea3ec5a4a15
#
_cell.length_a   1.000
_cell.length_b   1.000
_cell.length_c   1.000
_cell.angle_alpha   90.00
_cell.angle_beta   90.00
_cell.angle_gamma   90.00
#
_symmetry.space_group_name_H-M   'P 1'
#
loop_
_entity.id
_entity.type
_entity.pdbx_description
1 polymer ?
#
loop_
_entity_poly.entity_id
_entity_poly.type
_entity_poly.pdbx_seq_one_letter_code
_entity_poly.pdbx_strand_id
1 'polypeptide(L)'
;MPATGGLKLALQAATRDDRRLRFAQVKLRTAGIEDALSLVTDARGRMRYRLPDGEYQLSLPGGPCVRFVVRDRCWTTVRLPLA
;
A
#
# COMPACT_ATOMS: atom_id res chain seq x y z
N MET A 1 2.18 -16.54 18.65
CA MET A 1 1.57 -15.47 17.88
C MET A 1 2.14 -15.47 16.47
N PRO A 2 1.30 -15.29 15.47
CA PRO A 2 1.85 -15.15 14.13
C PRO A 2 2.74 -13.91 14.07
N ALA A 3 3.84 -14.04 13.36
CA ALA A 3 4.72 -12.92 13.14
C ALA A 3 4.02 -11.87 12.27
N THR A 4 4.19 -10.61 12.63
CA THR A 4 3.62 -9.49 11.88
C THR A 4 4.72 -8.56 11.43
N GLY A 5 4.68 -8.22 10.18
CA GLY A 5 5.50 -7.16 9.63
C GLY A 5 4.63 -5.94 9.36
N GLY A 6 4.96 -5.20 8.33
CA GLY A 6 4.17 -4.04 7.98
C GLY A 6 4.43 -3.54 6.58
N LEU A 7 3.50 -2.72 6.12
CA LEU A 7 3.57 -2.03 4.86
C LEU A 7 3.77 -0.54 5.10
N LYS A 8 4.77 0.02 4.45
CA LYS A 8 4.94 1.47 4.32
C LYS A 8 4.66 1.83 2.87
N LEU A 9 3.59 2.55 2.64
CA LEU A 9 3.22 2.98 1.30
C LEU A 9 3.56 4.45 1.11
N ALA A 10 4.13 4.77 -0.04
CA ALA A 10 4.37 6.14 -0.46
C ALA A 10 3.90 6.30 -1.91
N LEU A 11 2.95 7.18 -2.13
CA LEU A 11 2.57 7.58 -3.48
C LEU A 11 3.57 8.61 -4.00
N GLN A 12 3.93 8.49 -5.26
CA GLN A 12 4.87 9.40 -5.90
C GLN A 12 4.19 10.16 -7.02
N ALA A 13 4.31 11.48 -6.98
CA ALA A 13 3.80 12.36 -8.02
C ALA A 13 4.93 13.27 -8.52
N ALA A 14 4.73 13.85 -9.70
CA ALA A 14 5.70 14.78 -10.28
C ALA A 14 5.92 16.02 -9.40
N THR A 15 4.90 16.43 -8.66
CA THR A 15 5.00 17.55 -7.73
C THR A 15 4.46 17.15 -6.36
N ARG A 16 5.00 17.78 -5.30
CA ARG A 16 4.52 17.53 -3.93
C ARG A 16 3.14 18.10 -3.66
N ASP A 17 2.68 19.03 -4.49
CA ASP A 17 1.38 19.67 -4.34
C ASP A 17 0.27 18.95 -5.08
N ASP A 18 0.56 17.78 -5.63
CA ASP A 18 -0.45 16.99 -6.34
C ASP A 18 -1.53 16.55 -5.35
N ARG A 19 -2.75 17.05 -5.55
CA ARG A 19 -3.88 16.74 -4.68
C ARG A 19 -4.24 15.26 -4.65
N ARG A 20 -3.87 14.51 -5.69
CA ARG A 20 -4.12 13.06 -5.76
C ARG A 20 -3.35 12.29 -4.68
N LEU A 21 -2.32 12.87 -4.09
CA LEU A 21 -1.60 12.28 -2.98
C LEU A 21 -2.44 12.23 -1.70
N ARG A 22 -3.35 13.20 -1.54
CA ARG A 22 -4.08 13.39 -0.30
C ARG A 22 -5.24 12.42 -0.19
N PHE A 23 -5.26 11.67 0.91
CA PHE A 23 -6.37 10.76 1.22
C PHE A 23 -6.76 9.87 0.06
N ALA A 24 -5.76 9.41 -0.69
CA ALA A 24 -5.97 8.55 -1.84
C ALA A 24 -6.39 7.15 -1.38
N GLN A 25 -7.38 6.59 -2.04
CA GLN A 25 -7.85 5.25 -1.77
C GLN A 25 -6.94 4.23 -2.46
N VAL A 26 -6.49 3.25 -1.70
CA VAL A 26 -5.64 2.17 -2.20
C VAL A 26 -6.28 0.84 -1.80
N LYS A 27 -6.29 -0.11 -2.70
CA LYS A 27 -6.82 -1.44 -2.42
C LYS A 27 -5.70 -2.41 -2.14
N LEU A 28 -5.82 -3.13 -1.03
CA LEU A 28 -4.90 -4.17 -0.62
C LEU A 28 -5.58 -5.52 -0.74
N ARG A 29 -4.94 -6.46 -1.43
CA ARG A 29 -5.43 -7.83 -1.57
C ARG A 29 -4.40 -8.80 -1.03
N THR A 30 -4.87 -9.84 -0.37
CA THR A 30 -4.05 -10.98 0.01
C THR A 30 -4.13 -12.03 -1.10
N ALA A 31 -3.01 -12.68 -1.40
CA ALA A 31 -2.98 -13.73 -2.41
C ALA A 31 -4.00 -14.83 -2.08
N GLY A 32 -4.85 -15.16 -3.04
CA GLY A 32 -5.87 -16.19 -2.89
C GLY A 32 -7.17 -15.74 -2.23
N ILE A 33 -7.29 -14.48 -1.81
CA ILE A 33 -8.51 -13.92 -1.22
C ILE A 33 -9.07 -12.87 -2.17
N GLU A 34 -10.36 -13.00 -2.51
CA GLU A 34 -11.01 -12.08 -3.44
C GLU A 34 -11.29 -10.71 -2.85
N ASP A 35 -11.54 -10.66 -1.54
CA ASP A 35 -11.91 -9.42 -0.88
C ASP A 35 -10.71 -8.49 -0.75
N ALA A 36 -10.91 -7.24 -1.13
CA ALA A 36 -9.90 -6.21 -1.02
C ALA A 36 -10.18 -5.33 0.20
N LEU A 37 -9.11 -5.01 0.93
CA LEU A 37 -9.17 -4.04 2.01
C LEU A 37 -8.89 -2.65 1.43
N SER A 38 -9.77 -1.70 1.74
CA SER A 38 -9.56 -0.32 1.31
C SER A 38 -8.75 0.43 2.36
N LEU A 39 -7.66 1.03 1.93
CA LEU A 39 -6.80 1.85 2.76
C LEU A 39 -6.75 3.27 2.20
N VAL A 40 -6.49 4.24 3.08
CA VAL A 40 -6.46 5.65 2.69
C VAL A 40 -5.11 6.24 3.11
N THR A 41 -4.47 6.95 2.19
CA THR A 41 -3.23 7.64 2.50
C THR A 41 -3.49 8.90 3.34
N ASP A 42 -2.43 9.41 3.95
CA ASP A 42 -2.49 10.69 4.66
C ASP A 42 -2.40 11.87 3.68
N ALA A 43 -2.30 13.09 4.22
CA ALA A 43 -2.22 14.29 3.40
C ALA A 43 -0.96 14.36 2.54
N ARG A 44 0.04 13.52 2.81
CA ARG A 44 1.29 13.46 2.05
C ARG A 44 1.37 12.28 1.09
N GLY A 45 0.30 11.49 1.01
CA GLY A 45 0.29 10.29 0.17
C GLY A 45 1.03 9.12 0.78
N ARG A 46 1.20 9.10 2.08
CA ARG A 46 1.89 8.04 2.81
C ARG A 46 0.93 7.30 3.71
N MET A 47 1.25 6.03 3.97
CA MET A 47 0.46 5.19 4.84
C MET A 47 1.34 4.10 5.46
N ARG A 48 1.01 3.72 6.69
CA ARG A 48 1.60 2.56 7.36
C ARG A 48 0.50 1.63 7.79
N TYR A 49 0.73 0.36 7.63
CA TYR A 49 -0.24 -0.65 8.05
C TYR A 49 0.47 -1.93 8.45
N ARG A 50 0.12 -2.50 9.60
CA ARG A 50 0.65 -3.78 10.03
C ARG A 50 -0.09 -4.91 9.37
N LEU A 51 0.65 -5.89 8.86
CA LEU A 51 0.10 -7.03 8.15
C LEU A 51 0.76 -8.32 8.65
N PRO A 52 0.00 -9.42 8.72
CA PRO A 52 0.60 -10.73 8.88
C PRO A 52 1.54 -11.05 7.73
N ASP A 53 2.52 -11.93 7.97
CA ASP A 53 3.41 -12.38 6.92
C ASP A 53 2.63 -12.99 5.76
N GLY A 54 3.07 -12.71 4.55
CA GLY A 54 2.44 -13.24 3.36
C GLY A 54 2.68 -12.40 2.13
N GLU A 55 2.05 -12.83 1.04
CA GLU A 55 2.08 -12.11 -0.23
C GLU A 55 0.82 -11.26 -0.38
N TYR A 56 1.05 -10.03 -0.82
CA TYR A 56 -0.02 -9.04 -0.97
C TYR A 56 0.10 -8.34 -2.30
N GLN A 57 -0.98 -7.69 -2.68
CA GLN A 57 -1.05 -6.89 -3.88
C GLN A 57 -1.71 -5.56 -3.56
N LEU A 58 -1.04 -4.48 -3.95
CA LEU A 58 -1.57 -3.12 -3.84
C LEU A 58 -1.98 -2.61 -5.20
N SER A 59 -3.11 -1.94 -5.26
CA SER A 59 -3.57 -1.31 -6.49
C SER A 59 -4.22 0.03 -6.21
N LEU A 60 -3.97 0.97 -7.12
CA LEU A 60 -4.71 2.22 -7.19
C LEU A 60 -5.90 2.02 -8.12
N PRO A 61 -7.10 2.57 -7.82
CA PRO A 61 -8.23 2.51 -8.73
C PRO A 61 -7.86 3.10 -10.10
N GLY A 62 -7.94 2.27 -11.14
CA GLY A 62 -7.54 2.68 -12.49
C GLY A 62 -6.04 2.90 -12.68
N GLY A 63 -5.22 2.49 -11.73
CA GLY A 63 -3.78 2.74 -11.72
C GLY A 63 -2.94 1.48 -11.63
N PRO A 64 -1.67 1.63 -11.27
CA PRO A 64 -0.73 0.50 -11.21
C PRO A 64 -1.08 -0.49 -10.11
N CYS A 65 -0.60 -1.71 -10.30
CA CYS A 65 -0.76 -2.82 -9.37
C CYS A 65 0.62 -3.36 -9.04
N VAL A 66 0.92 -3.50 -7.76
CA VAL A 66 2.23 -3.95 -7.29
C VAL A 66 2.07 -5.09 -6.31
N ARG A 67 2.88 -6.12 -6.49
CA ARG A 67 2.97 -7.24 -5.54
C ARG A 67 4.11 -6.99 -4.57
N PHE A 68 3.89 -7.36 -3.31
CA PHE A 68 4.94 -7.28 -2.30
C PHE A 68 4.78 -8.41 -1.29
N VAL A 69 5.85 -8.65 -0.56
CA VAL A 69 5.89 -9.69 0.48
C VAL A 69 6.14 -9.03 1.82
N VAL A 70 5.36 -9.41 2.83
CA VAL A 70 5.58 -8.99 4.20
C VAL A 70 6.25 -10.14 4.95
N ARG A 71 7.37 -9.85 5.59
CA ARG A 71 8.15 -10.81 6.37
C ARG A 71 8.18 -10.42 7.82
N ASP A 72 8.49 -11.39 8.66
CA ASP A 72 8.55 -11.27 10.10
C ASP A 72 9.31 -10.02 10.56
N ARG A 73 8.63 -9.19 11.33
CA ARG A 73 9.18 -7.97 11.97
C ARG A 73 9.81 -6.97 11.02
N CYS A 74 9.57 -7.12 9.73
CA CYS A 74 10.13 -6.24 8.71
C CYS A 74 9.05 -5.33 8.13
N TRP A 75 9.42 -4.09 7.86
CA TRP A 75 8.58 -3.16 7.12
C TRP A 75 8.96 -3.21 5.65
N THR A 76 7.98 -3.47 4.82
CA THR A 76 8.17 -3.44 3.37
C THR A 76 7.72 -2.08 2.85
N THR A 77 8.62 -1.37 2.19
CA THR A 77 8.31 -0.08 1.58
C THR A 77 7.89 -0.29 0.15
N VAL A 78 6.70 0.21 -0.19
CA VAL A 78 6.17 0.18 -1.54
C VAL A 78 5.94 1.61 -2.01
N ARG A 79 6.40 1.89 -3.22
CA ARG A 79 6.24 3.21 -3.86
C ARG A 79 5.39 3.04 -5.11
N LEU A 80 4.28 3.77 -5.17
CA LEU A 80 3.39 3.73 -6.32
C LEU A 80 3.42 5.08 -7.05
N PRO A 81 3.80 5.07 -8.33
CA PRO A 81 3.77 6.30 -9.11
C PRO A 81 2.35 6.68 -9.49
N LEU A 82 2.04 7.95 -9.41
CA LEU A 82 0.81 8.51 -9.96
C LEU A 82 1.05 8.94 -11.41
N ALA A 83 0.14 8.51 -12.25
CA ALA A 83 0.21 8.88 -13.67
C ALA A 83 -0.27 10.31 -13.91
#